data_8662ce2eae6495f69f7dab7ada0586b9
#
_entry.id   8662ce2eae6495f69f7dab7ada0586b9
#
_cell.length_a   1.000
_cell.length_b   1.000
_cell.length_c   1.000
_cell.angle_alpha   90.00
_cell.angle_beta   90.00
_cell.angle_gamma   90.00
#
_symmetry.space_group_name_H-M   'P 1'
#
loop_
_entity.id
_entity.type
_entity.pdbx_description
1 polymer ?
#
loop_
_entity_poly.entity_id
_entity_poly.type
_entity_poly.pdbx_seq_one_letter_code
_entity_poly.pdbx_strand_id
1 'polypeptide(L)'
;AALACGSAVPEEEFLGAAPEASIAVVKLKQAKQYLRDYYFIPSDAECYQETDLMLGIRYLNLLADSLNLPLVICFTVGSNMGGHIGTLPLPNLIENYGSLANHIAVIGTGNEADQRHHYANTLTNGSKNKTVEIRVGENVSGFSMELWTDIPNTSSISIISPSGEDTSRIPFH
;
A
#
# COMPACT_ATOMS: atom_id res chain seq x y z
N ALA A 1 -9.27 -2.76 16.42
CA ALA A 1 -10.51 -2.18 16.97
C ALA A 1 -10.40 -2.04 18.50
N ALA A 2 -10.06 -3.10 19.25
CA ALA A 2 -10.05 -3.07 20.72
C ALA A 2 -9.14 -1.97 21.30
N LEU A 3 -7.90 -1.84 20.85
CA LEU A 3 -6.97 -0.80 21.29
C LEU A 3 -7.48 0.62 21.04
N ALA A 4 -8.26 0.81 19.97
CA ALA A 4 -8.81 2.12 19.63
C ALA A 4 -10.08 2.44 20.45
N CYS A 5 -11.06 1.53 20.47
CA CYS A 5 -12.41 1.80 20.94
C CYS A 5 -12.95 0.70 21.88
N GLY A 6 -12.11 -0.16 22.46
CA GLY A 6 -12.56 -1.22 23.37
C GLY A 6 -13.13 -0.66 24.67
N SER A 7 -14.22 -1.25 25.14
CA SER A 7 -14.80 -0.94 26.46
C SER A 7 -13.86 -1.37 27.58
N ALA A 8 -14.07 -0.82 28.77
CA ALA A 8 -13.30 -1.18 29.94
C ALA A 8 -13.44 -2.67 30.31
N VAL A 9 -12.32 -3.32 30.54
CA VAL A 9 -12.23 -4.69 31.07
C VAL A 9 -11.42 -4.60 32.38
N PRO A 10 -12.09 -4.37 33.52
CA PRO A 10 -11.39 -4.08 34.77
C PRO A 10 -10.44 -5.19 35.22
N GLU A 11 -10.77 -6.45 34.94
CA GLU A 11 -9.95 -7.62 35.29
C GLU A 11 -8.60 -7.65 34.56
N GLU A 12 -8.53 -7.00 33.38
CA GLU A 12 -7.33 -6.93 32.55
C GLU A 12 -6.66 -5.55 32.57
N GLU A 13 -7.19 -4.63 33.39
CA GLU A 13 -6.76 -3.22 33.46
C GLU A 13 -6.72 -2.57 32.04
N PHE A 14 -7.65 -2.98 31.18
CA PHE A 14 -7.71 -2.54 29.79
C PHE A 14 -8.84 -1.53 29.57
N LEU A 15 -8.50 -0.48 28.79
CA LEU A 15 -9.44 0.49 28.23
C LEU A 15 -8.92 0.97 26.89
N GLY A 16 -9.76 0.97 25.86
CA GLY A 16 -9.40 1.55 24.55
C GLY A 16 -9.19 3.07 24.63
N ALA A 17 -8.46 3.61 23.67
CA ALA A 17 -8.12 5.04 23.64
C ALA A 17 -9.37 5.95 23.52
N ALA A 18 -10.41 5.49 22.85
CA ALA A 18 -11.69 6.20 22.65
C ALA A 18 -12.88 5.26 22.90
N PRO A 19 -13.16 4.85 24.13
CA PRO A 19 -14.16 3.82 24.45
C PRO A 19 -15.59 4.24 24.13
N GLU A 20 -15.86 5.54 24.07
CA GLU A 20 -17.18 6.11 23.73
C GLU A 20 -17.37 6.30 22.22
N ALA A 21 -16.39 5.97 21.39
CA ALA A 21 -16.49 6.16 19.94
C ALA A 21 -17.46 5.16 19.30
N SER A 22 -18.26 5.65 18.36
CA SER A 22 -19.04 4.78 17.47
C SER A 22 -18.13 4.10 16.47
N ILE A 23 -18.31 2.80 16.24
CA ILE A 23 -17.46 2.00 15.37
C ILE A 23 -18.20 1.72 14.06
N ALA A 24 -17.58 2.08 12.94
CA ALA A 24 -18.00 1.68 11.61
C ALA A 24 -16.93 0.75 10.99
N VAL A 25 -17.34 -0.35 10.39
CA VAL A 25 -16.45 -1.35 9.81
C VAL A 25 -16.82 -1.58 8.36
N VAL A 26 -15.83 -1.51 7.48
CA VAL A 26 -15.97 -1.92 6.09
C VAL A 26 -15.24 -3.25 5.90
N LYS A 27 -15.99 -4.31 5.62
CA LYS A 27 -15.41 -5.60 5.24
C LYS A 27 -15.13 -5.60 3.74
N LEU A 28 -13.86 -5.65 3.39
CA LEU A 28 -13.42 -5.76 2.00
C LEU A 28 -13.62 -7.21 1.48
N LYS A 29 -13.93 -7.34 0.22
CA LYS A 29 -13.91 -8.63 -0.47
C LYS A 29 -12.49 -8.93 -0.97
N GLN A 30 -12.15 -10.20 -1.06
CA GLN A 30 -10.89 -10.63 -1.67
C GLN A 30 -10.80 -10.17 -3.12
N ALA A 31 -9.58 -9.82 -3.56
CA ALA A 31 -9.32 -9.49 -4.95
C ALA A 31 -9.70 -10.65 -5.89
N LYS A 32 -10.21 -10.31 -7.06
CA LYS A 32 -10.65 -11.30 -8.05
C LYS A 32 -9.48 -12.13 -8.56
N GLN A 33 -9.77 -13.37 -8.95
CA GLN A 33 -8.75 -14.35 -9.37
C GLN A 33 -7.84 -13.81 -10.47
N TYR A 34 -8.37 -13.16 -11.49
CA TYR A 34 -7.56 -12.61 -12.58
C TYR A 34 -6.52 -11.57 -12.13
N LEU A 35 -6.78 -10.80 -11.07
CA LEU A 35 -5.80 -9.88 -10.48
C LEU A 35 -4.73 -10.65 -9.71
N ARG A 36 -5.14 -11.67 -8.98
CA ARG A 36 -4.22 -12.54 -8.25
C ARG A 36 -3.26 -13.22 -9.21
N ASP A 37 -3.76 -13.75 -10.31
CA ASP A 37 -2.98 -14.40 -11.36
C ASP A 37 -2.01 -13.41 -12.02
N TYR A 38 -2.49 -12.20 -12.33
CA TYR A 38 -1.68 -11.16 -12.96
C TYR A 38 -0.50 -10.70 -12.09
N TYR A 39 -0.72 -10.56 -10.78
CA TYR A 39 0.31 -10.13 -9.83
C TYR A 39 1.06 -11.29 -9.15
N PHE A 40 0.85 -12.52 -9.58
CA PHE A 40 1.45 -13.73 -8.99
C PHE A 40 1.20 -13.87 -7.50
N ILE A 41 0.02 -13.48 -7.02
CA ILE A 41 -0.34 -13.54 -5.60
C ILE A 41 -0.71 -14.99 -5.24
N PRO A 42 -0.06 -15.60 -4.21
CA PRO A 42 -0.40 -16.94 -3.75
C PRO A 42 -1.88 -17.09 -3.39
N SER A 43 -2.44 -18.26 -3.61
CA SER A 43 -3.87 -18.53 -3.40
C SER A 43 -4.32 -18.40 -1.94
N ASP A 44 -3.41 -18.60 -1.00
CA ASP A 44 -3.60 -18.50 0.45
C ASP A 44 -3.35 -17.10 1.01
N ALA A 45 -2.76 -16.19 0.21
CA ALA A 45 -2.53 -14.82 0.65
C ALA A 45 -3.81 -13.99 0.62
N GLU A 46 -4.04 -13.18 1.65
CA GLU A 46 -5.10 -12.18 1.66
C GLU A 46 -4.69 -10.96 0.86
N CYS A 47 -5.53 -10.58 -0.11
CA CYS A 47 -5.29 -9.37 -0.90
C CYS A 47 -6.60 -8.69 -1.29
N TYR A 48 -6.57 -7.39 -1.41
CA TYR A 48 -7.73 -6.55 -1.66
C TYR A 48 -7.49 -5.64 -2.86
N GLN A 49 -8.57 -5.25 -3.51
CA GLN A 49 -8.53 -4.37 -4.66
C GLN A 49 -8.56 -2.91 -4.21
N GLU A 50 -7.67 -2.07 -4.74
CA GLU A 50 -7.56 -0.66 -4.38
C GLU A 50 -8.90 0.08 -4.54
N THR A 51 -9.64 -0.19 -5.60
CA THR A 51 -10.95 0.42 -5.85
C THR A 51 -11.99 0.09 -4.77
N ASP A 52 -11.92 -1.08 -4.16
CA ASP A 52 -12.81 -1.45 -3.05
C ASP A 52 -12.46 -0.67 -1.77
N LEU A 53 -11.16 -0.41 -1.53
CA LEU A 53 -10.70 0.50 -0.47
C LEU A 53 -11.23 1.91 -0.69
N MET A 54 -11.13 2.44 -1.91
CA MET A 54 -11.63 3.77 -2.27
C MET A 54 -13.16 3.88 -2.05
N LEU A 55 -13.92 2.86 -2.41
CA LEU A 55 -15.35 2.80 -2.15
C LEU A 55 -15.65 2.73 -0.64
N GLY A 56 -14.84 2.00 0.12
CA GLY A 56 -14.94 1.93 1.57
C GLY A 56 -14.74 3.29 2.24
N ILE A 57 -13.72 4.04 1.83
CA ILE A 57 -13.46 5.42 2.30
C ILE A 57 -14.68 6.30 2.02
N ARG A 58 -15.16 6.28 0.78
CA ARG A 58 -16.34 7.07 0.40
C ARG A 58 -17.56 6.73 1.24
N TYR A 59 -17.82 5.45 1.49
CA TYR A 59 -18.91 4.99 2.34
C TYR A 59 -18.80 5.54 3.76
N LEU A 60 -17.62 5.43 4.38
CA LEU A 60 -17.39 5.92 5.75
C LEU A 60 -17.58 7.44 5.84
N ASN A 61 -17.15 8.20 4.84
CA ASN A 61 -17.38 9.63 4.80
C ASN A 61 -18.88 9.98 4.72
N LEU A 62 -19.62 9.35 3.80
CA LEU A 62 -21.06 9.57 3.69
C LEU A 62 -21.80 9.19 4.98
N LEU A 63 -21.35 8.14 5.66
CA LEU A 63 -21.92 7.73 6.93
C LEU A 63 -21.66 8.78 8.02
N ALA A 64 -20.42 9.25 8.17
CA ALA A 64 -20.04 10.27 9.13
C ALA A 64 -20.81 11.58 8.90
N ASP A 65 -20.92 12.02 7.64
CA ASP A 65 -21.72 13.20 7.26
C ASP A 65 -23.19 13.02 7.65
N SER A 66 -23.78 11.86 7.36
CA SER A 66 -25.17 11.57 7.69
C SER A 66 -25.47 11.59 9.20
N LEU A 67 -24.47 11.24 10.00
CA LEU A 67 -24.54 11.23 11.45
C LEU A 67 -24.07 12.55 12.10
N ASN A 68 -23.51 13.45 11.28
CA ASN A 68 -22.88 14.69 11.73
C ASN A 68 -21.81 14.43 12.83
N LEU A 69 -20.96 13.42 12.59
CA LEU A 69 -19.89 13.01 13.51
C LEU A 69 -18.51 13.21 12.89
N PRO A 70 -17.48 13.52 13.69
CA PRO A 70 -16.11 13.48 13.21
C PRO A 70 -15.71 12.05 12.83
N LEU A 71 -14.79 11.91 11.86
CA LEU A 71 -14.37 10.63 11.33
C LEU A 71 -12.86 10.40 11.51
N VAL A 72 -12.51 9.26 12.10
CA VAL A 72 -11.13 8.75 12.10
C VAL A 72 -11.12 7.44 11.34
N ILE A 73 -10.43 7.41 10.19
CA ILE A 73 -10.27 6.20 9.39
C ILE A 73 -8.93 5.56 9.72
N CYS A 74 -8.92 4.28 10.08
CA CYS A 74 -7.72 3.51 10.34
C CYS A 74 -7.50 2.48 9.22
N PHE A 75 -6.36 2.60 8.52
CA PHE A 75 -5.92 1.66 7.50
C PHE A 75 -4.85 0.73 8.07
N THR A 76 -5.15 -0.55 8.11
CA THR A 76 -4.24 -1.60 8.58
C THR A 76 -3.72 -2.49 7.45
N VAL A 77 -3.89 -2.06 6.22
CA VAL A 77 -3.41 -2.73 5.02
C VAL A 77 -2.37 -1.86 4.33
N GLY A 78 -1.45 -2.48 3.62
CA GLY A 78 -0.38 -1.80 2.89
C GLY A 78 -0.11 -2.44 1.55
N SER A 79 0.75 -1.80 0.76
CA SER A 79 1.22 -2.29 -0.52
C SER A 79 2.64 -1.79 -0.77
N ASN A 80 3.46 -2.59 -1.45
CA ASN A 80 4.77 -2.18 -1.97
C ASN A 80 4.69 -1.61 -3.39
N MET A 81 3.49 -1.55 -3.97
CA MET A 81 3.26 -1.03 -5.31
C MET A 81 3.20 0.50 -5.32
N GLY A 82 3.59 1.09 -6.45
CA GLY A 82 3.49 2.53 -6.66
C GLY A 82 4.77 3.32 -6.41
N GLY A 83 4.75 4.60 -6.80
CA GLY A 83 5.92 5.48 -6.80
C GLY A 83 6.36 6.03 -5.43
N HIS A 84 5.74 5.65 -4.33
CA HIS A 84 6.04 6.07 -2.95
C HIS A 84 6.04 7.59 -2.69
N ILE A 85 5.53 8.39 -3.64
CA ILE A 85 5.43 9.85 -3.54
C ILE A 85 3.98 10.35 -3.34
N GLY A 86 3.04 9.44 -3.10
CA GLY A 86 1.67 9.78 -2.75
C GLY A 86 0.77 10.25 -3.90
N THR A 87 1.20 10.17 -5.16
CA THR A 87 0.47 10.71 -6.33
C THR A 87 -0.51 9.75 -6.98
N LEU A 88 -0.62 8.52 -6.49
CA LEU A 88 -1.57 7.54 -7.01
C LEU A 88 -3.01 7.81 -6.52
N PRO A 89 -4.03 7.20 -7.16
CA PRO A 89 -5.43 7.49 -6.84
C PRO A 89 -5.82 7.28 -5.37
N LEU A 90 -5.42 6.19 -4.75
CA LEU A 90 -5.76 5.91 -3.36
C LEU A 90 -5.08 6.88 -2.37
N PRO A 91 -3.75 7.13 -2.43
CA PRO A 91 -3.11 8.16 -1.62
C PRO A 91 -3.76 9.55 -1.77
N ASN A 92 -4.04 9.98 -3.00
CA ASN A 92 -4.72 11.26 -3.24
C ASN A 92 -6.12 11.30 -2.62
N LEU A 93 -6.87 10.21 -2.70
CA LEU A 93 -8.19 10.12 -2.08
C LEU A 93 -8.11 10.22 -0.56
N ILE A 94 -7.14 9.53 0.05
CA ILE A 94 -6.90 9.55 1.50
C ILE A 94 -6.52 10.96 1.95
N GLU A 95 -5.62 11.64 1.22
CA GLU A 95 -5.22 13.02 1.49
C GLU A 95 -6.42 13.96 1.42
N ASN A 96 -7.22 13.87 0.35
CA ASN A 96 -8.40 14.71 0.16
C ASN A 96 -9.39 14.56 1.31
N TYR A 97 -9.70 13.34 1.74
CA TYR A 97 -10.63 13.12 2.84
C TYR A 97 -10.02 13.44 4.20
N GLY A 98 -8.74 13.11 4.42
CA GLY A 98 -8.04 13.43 5.65
C GLY A 98 -7.80 14.92 5.88
N SER A 99 -7.92 15.72 4.82
CA SER A 99 -7.80 17.20 4.87
C SER A 99 -9.12 17.91 5.16
N LEU A 100 -10.24 17.18 5.18
CA LEU A 100 -11.54 17.76 5.55
C LEU A 100 -11.58 18.08 7.05
N ALA A 101 -12.34 19.11 7.42
CA ALA A 101 -12.54 19.43 8.82
C ALA A 101 -13.18 18.24 9.57
N ASN A 102 -12.68 17.97 10.77
CA ASN A 102 -13.12 16.84 11.61
C ASN A 102 -12.84 15.44 11.03
N HIS A 103 -11.92 15.34 10.08
CA HIS A 103 -11.50 14.05 9.50
C HIS A 103 -10.03 13.79 9.76
N ILE A 104 -9.69 12.54 10.06
CA ILE A 104 -8.31 12.07 10.25
C ILE A 104 -8.16 10.71 9.57
N ALA A 105 -7.07 10.54 8.81
CA ALA A 105 -6.65 9.25 8.29
C ALA A 105 -5.40 8.77 9.02
N VAL A 106 -5.42 7.57 9.56
CA VAL A 106 -4.29 6.92 10.23
C VAL A 106 -3.90 5.68 9.45
N ILE A 107 -2.66 5.61 9.01
CA ILE A 107 -2.16 4.57 8.12
C ILE A 107 -0.97 3.88 8.76
N GLY A 108 -0.98 2.54 8.79
CA GLY A 108 0.17 1.75 9.19
C GLY A 108 1.21 1.72 8.07
N THR A 109 2.49 1.75 8.44
CA THR A 109 3.62 1.69 7.49
C THR A 109 3.97 0.28 7.04
N GLY A 110 3.26 -0.74 7.53
CA GLY A 110 3.53 -2.14 7.27
C GLY A 110 4.57 -2.76 8.22
N ASN A 111 4.78 -4.07 8.09
CA ASN A 111 5.66 -4.85 8.95
C ASN A 111 6.79 -5.54 8.16
N GLU A 112 7.12 -5.04 6.97
CA GLU A 112 8.03 -5.69 6.01
C GLU A 112 9.41 -5.04 5.94
N ALA A 113 9.84 -4.30 6.96
CA ALA A 113 11.08 -3.53 6.96
C ALA A 113 12.35 -4.38 6.66
N ASP A 114 12.35 -5.66 7.02
CA ASP A 114 13.45 -6.60 6.80
C ASP A 114 13.34 -7.45 5.53
N GLN A 115 12.20 -7.37 4.82
CA GLN A 115 11.92 -8.19 3.63
C GLN A 115 12.61 -7.69 2.36
N ARG A 116 13.13 -6.47 2.37
CA ARG A 116 13.87 -5.86 1.24
C ARG A 116 13.04 -5.78 -0.05
N HIS A 117 11.75 -5.53 0.05
CA HIS A 117 10.84 -5.39 -1.09
C HIS A 117 10.92 -4.02 -1.78
N HIS A 118 11.70 -3.09 -1.23
CA HIS A 118 11.88 -1.75 -1.76
C HIS A 118 13.36 -1.40 -1.87
N TYR A 119 13.72 -0.73 -2.97
CA TYR A 119 15.05 -0.18 -3.21
C TYR A 119 14.92 1.24 -3.76
N ALA A 120 15.62 2.19 -3.18
CA ALA A 120 15.71 3.55 -3.68
C ALA A 120 17.17 3.95 -3.88
N ASN A 121 17.46 4.68 -4.95
CA ASN A 121 18.78 5.23 -5.22
C ASN A 121 18.69 6.48 -6.09
N THR A 122 19.73 7.31 -6.04
CA THR A 122 19.88 8.47 -6.89
C THR A 122 21.08 8.26 -7.82
N LEU A 123 20.84 8.37 -9.13
CA LEU A 123 21.91 8.41 -10.11
C LEU A 123 22.53 9.81 -10.12
N THR A 124 23.80 9.91 -9.79
CA THR A 124 24.56 11.18 -9.85
C THR A 124 25.21 11.35 -11.23
N ASN A 125 25.56 12.59 -11.59
CA ASN A 125 26.14 12.93 -12.90
C ASN A 125 27.42 12.16 -13.28
N GLY A 126 28.07 11.49 -12.33
CA GLY A 126 29.23 10.62 -12.57
C GLY A 126 28.92 9.13 -12.74
N SER A 127 27.71 8.71 -12.37
CA SER A 127 27.29 7.30 -12.42
C SER A 127 26.26 7.10 -13.52
N LYS A 128 26.68 6.54 -14.66
CA LYS A 128 25.80 6.34 -15.83
C LYS A 128 24.82 5.18 -15.67
N ASN A 129 25.12 4.25 -14.76
CA ASN A 129 24.27 3.09 -14.49
C ASN A 129 24.41 2.63 -13.05
N LYS A 130 23.42 1.89 -12.59
CA LYS A 130 23.38 1.23 -11.28
C LYS A 130 22.87 -0.18 -11.48
N THR A 131 23.60 -1.16 -10.98
CA THR A 131 23.15 -2.55 -10.94
C THR A 131 22.46 -2.81 -9.62
N VAL A 132 21.28 -3.42 -9.68
CA VAL A 132 20.50 -3.86 -8.51
C VAL A 132 20.31 -5.36 -8.65
N GLU A 133 20.71 -6.10 -7.63
CA GLU A 133 20.50 -7.54 -7.55
C GLU A 133 19.11 -7.81 -6.99
N ILE A 134 18.33 -8.62 -7.72
CA ILE A 134 17.00 -9.06 -7.31
C ILE A 134 17.09 -10.55 -6.94
N ARG A 135 16.73 -10.86 -5.71
CA ARG A 135 16.65 -12.24 -5.24
C ARG A 135 15.22 -12.75 -5.32
N VAL A 136 14.99 -13.73 -6.16
CA VAL A 136 13.71 -14.43 -6.24
C VAL A 136 13.74 -15.61 -5.27
N GLY A 137 12.69 -15.77 -4.47
CA GLY A 137 12.57 -16.87 -3.50
C GLY A 137 12.42 -18.23 -4.18
N GLU A 138 12.64 -19.29 -3.41
CA GLU A 138 12.43 -20.65 -3.89
C GLU A 138 10.95 -20.92 -4.16
N ASN A 139 10.66 -21.70 -5.20
CA ASN A 139 9.29 -22.08 -5.60
C ASN A 139 8.36 -20.90 -5.98
N VAL A 140 8.92 -19.74 -6.29
CA VAL A 140 8.15 -18.59 -6.81
C VAL A 140 8.04 -18.70 -8.32
N SER A 141 6.80 -18.76 -8.83
CA SER A 141 6.51 -18.89 -10.26
C SER A 141 6.69 -17.58 -11.05
N GLY A 142 6.67 -16.45 -10.36
CA GLY A 142 6.83 -15.13 -10.93
C GLY A 142 6.70 -14.05 -9.88
N PHE A 143 7.06 -12.82 -10.25
CA PHE A 143 6.91 -11.65 -9.39
C PHE A 143 6.64 -10.40 -10.24
N SER A 144 6.03 -9.40 -9.64
CA SER A 144 5.85 -8.09 -10.24
C SER A 144 6.89 -7.11 -9.70
N MET A 145 7.44 -6.29 -10.57
CA MET A 145 8.38 -5.24 -10.24
C MET A 145 7.96 -3.93 -10.90
N GLU A 146 7.99 -2.85 -10.16
CA GLU A 146 7.77 -1.50 -10.68
C GLU A 146 9.05 -0.68 -10.54
N LEU A 147 9.41 0.04 -11.59
CA LEU A 147 10.49 1.03 -11.57
C LEU A 147 9.90 2.41 -11.76
N TRP A 148 10.08 3.25 -10.77
CA TRP A 148 9.64 4.65 -10.79
C TRP A 148 10.82 5.59 -10.87
N THR A 149 10.71 6.64 -11.67
CA THR A 149 11.72 7.70 -11.81
C THR A 149 11.05 9.07 -11.78
N ASP A 150 11.73 10.06 -11.21
CA ASP A 150 11.21 11.43 -11.14
C ASP A 150 11.29 12.12 -12.51
N ILE A 151 10.24 12.85 -12.86
CA ILE A 151 10.21 13.73 -14.04
C ILE A 151 11.12 14.96 -13.74
N PRO A 152 11.90 15.45 -14.72
CA PRO A 152 11.96 15.11 -16.16
C PRO A 152 13.01 14.03 -16.50
N ASN A 153 13.48 13.26 -15.55
CA ASN A 153 14.55 12.29 -15.79
C ASN A 153 14.08 11.16 -16.72
N THR A 154 14.90 10.79 -17.66
CA THR A 154 14.69 9.62 -18.50
C THR A 154 15.66 8.53 -18.11
N SER A 155 15.16 7.32 -17.94
CA SER A 155 15.94 6.15 -17.58
C SER A 155 15.79 5.06 -18.62
N SER A 156 16.55 4.02 -18.49
CA SER A 156 16.38 2.78 -19.23
C SER A 156 16.79 1.62 -18.34
N ILE A 157 16.20 0.47 -18.56
CA ILE A 157 16.48 -0.74 -17.79
C ILE A 157 16.95 -1.85 -18.73
N SER A 158 17.84 -2.70 -18.26
CA SER A 158 18.05 -4.05 -18.79
C SER A 158 18.00 -5.04 -17.64
N ILE A 159 17.49 -6.23 -17.89
CA ILE A 159 17.36 -7.31 -16.93
C ILE A 159 18.27 -8.45 -17.40
N ILE A 160 19.15 -8.90 -16.52
CA ILE A 160 20.08 -10.00 -16.80
C ILE A 160 19.68 -11.17 -15.91
N SER A 161 19.39 -12.31 -16.53
CA SER A 161 19.07 -13.55 -15.83
C SER A 161 20.32 -14.16 -15.17
N PRO A 162 20.17 -15.08 -14.20
CA PRO A 162 21.31 -15.82 -13.65
C PRO A 162 22.08 -16.64 -14.68
N SER A 163 21.45 -17.02 -15.81
CA SER A 163 22.09 -17.71 -16.94
C SER A 163 22.85 -16.78 -17.87
N GLY A 164 22.77 -15.46 -17.66
CA GLY A 164 23.44 -14.45 -18.48
C GLY A 164 22.62 -13.95 -19.68
N GLU A 165 21.36 -14.34 -19.79
CA GLU A 165 20.46 -13.80 -20.80
C GLU A 165 20.10 -12.34 -20.45
N ASP A 166 20.19 -11.45 -21.45
CA ASP A 166 19.93 -10.01 -21.28
C ASP A 166 18.72 -9.61 -22.15
N THR A 167 17.77 -8.89 -21.54
CA THR A 167 16.60 -8.34 -22.26
C THR A 167 16.94 -7.25 -23.25
N SER A 168 18.23 -6.86 -23.38
CA SER A 168 18.65 -5.63 -24.03
C SER A 168 18.08 -4.39 -23.32
N ARG A 169 18.52 -3.22 -23.75
CA ARG A 169 18.13 -1.95 -23.15
C ARG A 169 16.68 -1.59 -23.50
N ILE A 170 15.81 -1.54 -22.50
CA ILE A 170 14.44 -1.08 -22.62
C ILE A 170 14.40 0.40 -22.23
N PRO A 171 14.12 1.33 -23.17
CA PRO A 171 14.03 2.75 -22.85
C PRO A 171 12.71 3.07 -22.18
N PHE A 172 12.72 4.03 -21.26
CA PHE A 172 11.51 4.72 -20.78
C PHE A 172 11.26 5.94 -21.67
N HIS A 173 10.03 6.11 -22.09
CA HIS A 173 9.55 7.23 -22.89
C HIS A 173 8.65 8.16 -22.10
#